data_dea4e64aa7ee5d2ca7041c52c8d0e1d1
#
_entry.id   dea4e64aa7ee5d2ca7041c52c8d0e1d1
#
_cell.length_a   1.000
_cell.length_b   1.000
_cell.length_c   1.000
_cell.angle_alpha   90.00
_cell.angle_beta   90.00
_cell.angle_gamma   90.00
#
_symmetry.space_group_name_H-M   'P 1'
#
loop_
_entity.id
_entity.type
_entity.pdbx_description
1 polymer ?
#
loop_
_entity_poly.entity_id
_entity_poly.type
_entity_poly.pdbx_seq_one_letter_code
_entity_poly.pdbx_strand_id
1 'polypeptide(L)'
;MNDAPHELEFVPLDADDDETVGQWLDLTAVATAAGPRSAPPCNVDLVGSLRFAPPATVLDDWVVRAGGRVVGSLRLALPEGAASVRVDQLLVHPGMRRRGIGRALHDHAVSLARKHGRTSLTATVVESLPDGPPQDPAPAAFAAATGAHRSGIPAGVHQWLDLDRHDPLAGGVPATPDGYSLVTWGTVTPDEYAVPVSRLELSLGDAPADPAQEDVRASYARQFETMRVGRGRRAHHTGVVHRATGTLAGYTSVSKTTGNPAYALQGMTVVHRDHRGHRLGLLLKLANLAYVLRHEPGVRLIETANAEDNHPVIALNEAMGFEPYDRWVFWTRDVGSSD
;
A
#
# COMPACT_ATOMS: atom_id res chain seq x y z
N MET A 1 13.02 29.69 -29.63
CA MET A 1 13.61 28.39 -30.03
C MET A 1 12.47 27.40 -30.12
N ASN A 2 12.10 26.97 -31.32
CA ASN A 2 11.11 25.93 -31.53
C ASN A 2 11.72 24.60 -31.03
N ASP A 3 11.33 24.18 -29.84
CA ASP A 3 11.62 22.83 -29.37
C ASP A 3 10.78 21.88 -30.23
N ALA A 4 11.40 21.25 -31.22
CA ALA A 4 10.76 20.17 -31.97
C ALA A 4 10.30 19.13 -30.95
N PRO A 5 9.12 18.52 -31.10
CA PRO A 5 8.68 17.49 -30.18
C PRO A 5 9.74 16.38 -30.20
N HIS A 6 10.48 16.23 -29.09
CA HIS A 6 11.38 15.09 -28.95
C HIS A 6 10.54 13.83 -29.10
N GLU A 7 10.97 12.93 -29.97
CA GLU A 7 10.35 11.60 -30.13
C GLU A 7 10.35 10.90 -28.77
N LEU A 8 9.19 10.41 -28.36
CA LEU A 8 9.03 9.68 -27.09
C LEU A 8 9.45 8.22 -27.31
N GLU A 9 10.47 7.80 -26.58
CA GLU A 9 10.96 6.43 -26.60
C GLU A 9 10.45 5.69 -25.37
N PHE A 10 9.70 4.59 -25.56
CA PHE A 10 9.23 3.70 -24.50
C PHE A 10 10.24 2.58 -24.29
N VAL A 11 10.80 2.50 -23.09
CA VAL A 11 11.82 1.51 -22.71
C VAL A 11 11.33 0.73 -21.50
N PRO A 12 11.36 -0.63 -21.53
CA PRO A 12 11.16 -1.42 -20.33
C PRO A 12 12.20 -1.03 -19.27
N LEU A 13 11.74 -0.90 -18.02
CA LEU A 13 12.65 -0.59 -16.90
C LEU A 13 13.30 -1.87 -16.40
N ASP A 14 14.56 -2.05 -16.75
CA ASP A 14 15.38 -3.15 -16.28
C ASP A 14 16.05 -2.79 -14.94
N ALA A 15 15.91 -3.67 -13.94
CA ALA A 15 16.52 -3.51 -12.61
C ALA A 15 18.06 -3.54 -12.64
N ASP A 16 18.66 -4.03 -13.72
CA ASP A 16 20.12 -4.14 -13.89
C ASP A 16 20.71 -3.01 -14.77
N ASP A 17 19.86 -2.11 -15.29
CA ASP A 17 20.28 -0.86 -15.94
C ASP A 17 20.38 0.27 -14.91
N ASP A 18 21.53 0.37 -14.23
CA ASP A 18 21.77 1.34 -13.15
C ASP A 18 21.52 2.80 -13.60
N GLU A 19 21.84 3.14 -14.87
CA GLU A 19 21.65 4.51 -15.39
C GLU A 19 20.14 4.84 -15.48
N THR A 20 19.35 3.96 -16.10
CA THR A 20 17.90 4.14 -16.22
C THR A 20 17.21 4.10 -14.88
N VAL A 21 17.61 3.19 -13.99
CA VAL A 21 17.11 3.09 -12.61
C VAL A 21 17.41 4.39 -11.86
N GLY A 22 18.63 4.95 -11.95
CA GLY A 22 18.99 6.22 -11.33
C GLY A 22 18.09 7.36 -11.81
N GLN A 23 17.89 7.52 -13.11
CA GLN A 23 17.02 8.54 -13.69
C GLN A 23 15.54 8.35 -13.29
N TRP A 24 15.07 7.09 -13.16
CA TRP A 24 13.71 6.79 -12.69
C TRP A 24 13.52 7.14 -11.22
N LEU A 25 14.52 6.91 -10.37
CA LEU A 25 14.49 7.30 -8.96
C LEU A 25 14.42 8.83 -8.83
N ASP A 26 15.19 9.58 -9.61
CA ASP A 26 15.15 11.03 -9.65
C ASP A 26 13.78 11.55 -10.10
N LEU A 27 13.22 10.97 -11.19
CA LEU A 27 11.86 11.27 -11.63
C LEU A 27 10.84 11.03 -10.51
N THR A 28 10.93 9.89 -9.83
CA THR A 28 10.00 9.51 -8.76
C THR A 28 10.11 10.50 -7.60
N ALA A 29 11.32 10.87 -7.17
CA ALA A 29 11.54 11.84 -6.11
C ALA A 29 10.93 13.20 -6.46
N VAL A 30 11.20 13.74 -7.67
CA VAL A 30 10.70 15.05 -8.10
C VAL A 30 9.18 15.03 -8.30
N ALA A 31 8.61 13.96 -8.85
CA ALA A 31 7.18 13.88 -9.11
C ALA A 31 6.35 13.72 -7.82
N THR A 32 6.90 13.04 -6.80
CA THR A 32 6.23 12.84 -5.50
C THR A 32 6.42 14.00 -4.53
N ALA A 33 7.53 14.73 -4.60
CA ALA A 33 7.78 15.93 -3.79
C ALA A 33 6.78 17.07 -4.06
N ALA A 34 6.08 17.02 -5.19
CA ALA A 34 5.07 18.00 -5.56
C ALA A 34 3.72 17.80 -4.86
N GLY A 35 3.56 16.71 -4.07
CA GLY A 35 2.33 16.42 -3.32
C GLY A 35 2.33 16.99 -1.90
N PRO A 36 1.17 17.30 -1.31
CA PRO A 36 1.08 18.04 -0.05
C PRO A 36 1.61 17.29 1.19
N ARG A 37 1.53 15.99 1.26
CA ARG A 37 2.15 15.10 2.28
C ARG A 37 2.19 13.69 1.72
N SER A 38 3.22 13.32 1.06
CA SER A 38 3.49 11.91 0.77
C SER A 38 4.71 11.48 1.55
N ALA A 39 4.73 10.23 1.98
CA ALA A 39 5.97 9.67 2.49
C ALA A 39 7.05 9.82 1.42
N PRO A 40 8.24 10.28 1.79
CA PRO A 40 9.34 10.32 0.83
C PRO A 40 9.56 8.92 0.25
N PRO A 41 9.75 8.79 -1.08
CA PRO A 41 10.01 7.50 -1.68
C PRO A 41 11.29 6.89 -1.08
N CYS A 42 11.25 5.61 -0.80
CA CYS A 42 12.41 4.87 -0.31
C CYS A 42 13.10 4.18 -1.49
N ASN A 43 14.28 4.63 -1.87
CA ASN A 43 15.02 4.06 -3.00
C ASN A 43 15.29 2.56 -2.84
N VAL A 44 15.55 2.07 -1.62
CA VAL A 44 15.74 0.65 -1.35
C VAL A 44 14.49 -0.16 -1.68
N ASP A 45 13.32 0.32 -1.26
CA ASP A 45 12.04 -0.33 -1.54
C ASP A 45 11.68 -0.22 -3.04
N LEU A 46 11.91 0.93 -3.66
CA LEU A 46 11.67 1.14 -5.08
C LEU A 46 12.49 0.18 -5.94
N VAL A 47 13.82 0.13 -5.74
CA VAL A 47 14.69 -0.78 -6.48
C VAL A 47 14.36 -2.24 -6.15
N GLY A 48 14.13 -2.56 -4.88
CA GLY A 48 13.68 -3.89 -4.48
C GLY A 48 12.36 -4.29 -5.14
N SER A 49 11.46 -3.34 -5.41
CA SER A 49 10.20 -3.62 -6.08
C SER A 49 10.33 -4.06 -7.54
N LEU A 50 11.42 -3.70 -8.21
CA LEU A 50 11.71 -4.19 -9.57
C LEU A 50 12.11 -5.68 -9.58
N ARG A 51 12.66 -6.18 -8.46
CA ARG A 51 13.15 -7.57 -8.34
C ARG A 51 12.20 -8.50 -7.58
N PHE A 52 11.38 -7.95 -6.71
CA PHE A 52 10.50 -8.70 -5.81
C PHE A 52 9.04 -8.27 -6.01
N ALA A 53 8.39 -8.83 -7.02
CA ALA A 53 6.97 -8.61 -7.26
C ALA A 53 6.10 -9.18 -6.12
N PRO A 54 4.88 -8.66 -5.88
CA PRO A 54 3.92 -9.31 -5.00
C PRO A 54 3.61 -10.73 -5.48
N PRO A 55 3.31 -11.67 -4.57
CA PRO A 55 2.92 -13.03 -4.94
C PRO A 55 1.78 -13.02 -5.96
N ALA A 56 1.80 -13.98 -6.88
CA ALA A 56 0.80 -14.13 -7.95
C ALA A 56 0.54 -12.83 -8.74
N THR A 57 1.56 -11.99 -8.89
CA THR A 57 1.46 -10.72 -9.63
C THR A 57 2.71 -10.50 -10.47
N VAL A 58 2.54 -10.23 -11.75
CA VAL A 58 3.61 -9.75 -12.61
C VAL A 58 3.61 -8.23 -12.56
N LEU A 59 4.79 -7.63 -12.41
CA LEU A 59 4.98 -6.19 -12.58
C LEU A 59 5.57 -5.93 -13.96
N ASP A 60 5.01 -4.96 -14.67
CA ASP A 60 5.45 -4.54 -16.00
C ASP A 60 5.79 -3.04 -15.89
N ASP A 61 7.09 -2.75 -15.85
CA ASP A 61 7.65 -1.45 -15.56
C ASP A 61 8.25 -0.82 -16.81
N TRP A 62 7.86 0.43 -17.09
CA TRP A 62 8.28 1.19 -18.25
C TRP A 62 8.72 2.60 -17.89
N VAL A 63 9.68 3.11 -18.65
CA VAL A 63 10.02 4.53 -18.66
C VAL A 63 9.84 5.12 -20.05
N VAL A 64 9.58 6.43 -20.09
CA VAL A 64 9.56 7.21 -21.34
C VAL A 64 10.72 8.16 -21.32
N ARG A 65 11.53 8.10 -22.37
CA ARG A 65 12.64 9.03 -22.62
C ARG A 65 12.27 10.09 -23.64
N ALA A 66 12.77 11.28 -23.44
CA ALA A 66 12.77 12.38 -24.39
C ALA A 66 14.17 13.02 -24.40
N GLY A 67 14.83 13.03 -25.53
CA GLY A 67 16.21 13.51 -25.63
C GLY A 67 17.19 12.76 -24.71
N GLY A 68 17.03 11.45 -24.58
CA GLY A 68 17.87 10.56 -23.76
C GLY A 68 17.61 10.61 -22.25
N ARG A 69 16.66 11.44 -21.77
CA ARG A 69 16.33 11.56 -20.34
C ARG A 69 14.98 10.93 -20.03
N VAL A 70 14.87 10.27 -18.87
CA VAL A 70 13.60 9.74 -18.37
C VAL A 70 12.70 10.91 -17.94
N VAL A 71 11.56 11.04 -18.62
CA VAL A 71 10.57 12.11 -18.40
C VAL A 71 9.21 11.60 -17.94
N GLY A 72 9.00 10.29 -17.96
CA GLY A 72 7.80 9.65 -17.47
C GLY A 72 8.04 8.19 -17.12
N SER A 73 7.17 7.62 -16.29
CA SER A 73 7.19 6.19 -15.95
C SER A 73 5.79 5.64 -15.81
N LEU A 74 5.68 4.32 -16.04
CA LEU A 74 4.46 3.53 -15.91
C LEU A 74 4.81 2.23 -15.20
N ARG A 75 4.04 1.87 -14.18
CA ARG A 75 4.04 0.53 -13.58
C ARG A 75 2.67 -0.07 -13.68
N LEU A 76 2.60 -1.24 -14.27
CA LEU A 76 1.41 -2.07 -14.32
C LEU A 76 1.59 -3.28 -13.40
N ALA A 77 0.58 -3.57 -12.59
CA ALA A 77 0.49 -4.82 -11.87
C ALA A 77 -0.58 -5.71 -12.52
N LEU A 78 -0.17 -6.92 -12.85
CA LEU A 78 -0.99 -7.94 -13.51
C LEU A 78 -1.21 -9.10 -12.54
N PRO A 79 -2.25 -9.04 -11.66
CA PRO A 79 -2.55 -10.16 -10.79
C PRO A 79 -2.95 -11.40 -11.60
N GLU A 80 -2.52 -12.57 -11.16
CA GLU A 80 -2.88 -13.83 -11.78
C GLU A 80 -4.40 -14.06 -11.73
N GLY A 81 -4.97 -14.53 -12.84
CA GLY A 81 -6.40 -14.81 -12.95
C GLY A 81 -7.32 -13.58 -12.98
N ALA A 82 -6.83 -12.35 -12.79
CA ALA A 82 -7.66 -11.15 -12.84
C ALA A 82 -7.96 -10.73 -14.29
N ALA A 83 -9.14 -10.20 -14.55
CA ALA A 83 -9.49 -9.59 -15.83
C ALA A 83 -8.93 -8.16 -16.00
N SER A 84 -8.49 -7.54 -14.89
CA SER A 84 -7.99 -6.17 -14.86
C SER A 84 -6.48 -6.10 -14.73
N VAL A 85 -5.90 -5.00 -15.22
CA VAL A 85 -4.55 -4.53 -14.91
C VAL A 85 -4.67 -3.34 -13.96
N ARG A 86 -3.86 -3.33 -12.90
CA ARG A 86 -3.78 -2.17 -12.02
C ARG A 86 -2.62 -1.26 -12.45
N VAL A 87 -2.93 0.00 -12.65
CA VAL A 87 -1.92 1.05 -12.86
C VAL A 87 -1.43 1.48 -11.48
N ASP A 88 -0.32 0.93 -11.04
CA ASP A 88 0.26 1.25 -9.73
C ASP A 88 1.00 2.58 -9.74
N GLN A 89 1.54 2.96 -10.91
CA GLN A 89 2.22 4.23 -11.08
C GLN A 89 2.05 4.73 -12.52
N LEU A 90 1.74 6.01 -12.68
CA LEU A 90 1.86 6.78 -13.92
C LEU A 90 2.41 8.16 -13.54
N LEU A 91 3.69 8.40 -13.80
CA LEU A 91 4.37 9.64 -13.45
C LEU A 91 4.82 10.38 -14.71
N VAL A 92 4.76 11.70 -14.64
CA VAL A 92 5.35 12.61 -15.62
C VAL A 92 6.13 13.67 -14.87
N HIS A 93 7.38 13.88 -15.29
CA HIS A 93 8.23 14.93 -14.73
C HIS A 93 7.49 16.28 -14.71
N PRO A 94 7.41 16.98 -13.57
CA PRO A 94 6.60 18.21 -13.43
C PRO A 94 6.85 19.22 -14.54
N GLY A 95 8.12 19.48 -14.90
CA GLY A 95 8.50 20.40 -15.97
C GLY A 95 8.16 19.93 -17.39
N MET A 96 7.69 18.68 -17.54
CA MET A 96 7.33 18.08 -18.84
C MET A 96 5.82 17.77 -18.95
N ARG A 97 5.03 18.12 -17.93
CA ARG A 97 3.56 17.97 -17.94
C ARG A 97 2.94 18.82 -19.06
N ARG A 98 1.70 18.47 -19.45
CA ARG A 98 0.90 19.14 -20.48
C ARG A 98 1.48 19.11 -21.91
N ARG A 99 2.41 18.17 -22.16
CA ARG A 99 3.02 17.92 -23.48
C ARG A 99 2.61 16.57 -24.09
N GLY A 100 1.51 15.97 -23.64
CA GLY A 100 0.99 14.69 -24.18
C GLY A 100 1.60 13.43 -23.56
N ILE A 101 2.69 13.52 -22.77
CA ILE A 101 3.42 12.36 -22.24
C ILE A 101 2.51 11.46 -21.40
N GLY A 102 1.69 12.04 -20.50
CA GLY A 102 0.75 11.25 -19.68
C GLY A 102 -0.25 10.47 -20.54
N ARG A 103 -0.75 11.06 -21.62
CA ARG A 103 -1.66 10.39 -22.57
C ARG A 103 -0.94 9.25 -23.29
N ALA A 104 0.28 9.48 -23.75
CA ALA A 104 1.08 8.46 -24.42
C ALA A 104 1.37 7.26 -23.47
N LEU A 105 1.71 7.53 -22.20
CA LEU A 105 1.85 6.48 -21.16
C LEU A 105 0.55 5.71 -20.93
N HIS A 106 -0.58 6.41 -20.87
CA HIS A 106 -1.88 5.79 -20.70
C HIS A 106 -2.26 4.92 -21.93
N ASP A 107 -2.03 5.41 -23.14
CA ASP A 107 -2.33 4.66 -24.36
C ASP A 107 -1.42 3.42 -24.48
N HIS A 108 -0.17 3.54 -24.01
CA HIS A 108 0.73 2.39 -23.88
C HIS A 108 0.21 1.38 -22.85
N ALA A 109 -0.30 1.83 -21.68
CA ALA A 109 -0.91 0.96 -20.69
C ALA A 109 -2.12 0.19 -21.26
N VAL A 110 -2.98 0.86 -22.06
CA VAL A 110 -4.11 0.22 -22.75
C VAL A 110 -3.62 -0.85 -23.73
N SER A 111 -2.57 -0.55 -24.50
CA SER A 111 -1.98 -1.51 -25.45
C SER A 111 -1.43 -2.73 -24.72
N LEU A 112 -0.70 -2.53 -23.61
CA LEU A 112 -0.16 -3.63 -22.80
C LEU A 112 -1.28 -4.46 -22.17
N ALA A 113 -2.33 -3.83 -21.62
CA ALA A 113 -3.47 -4.54 -21.06
C ALA A 113 -4.12 -5.47 -22.10
N ARG A 114 -4.36 -4.98 -23.32
CA ARG A 114 -4.88 -5.80 -24.44
C ARG A 114 -3.93 -6.93 -24.81
N LYS A 115 -2.62 -6.64 -24.93
CA LYS A 115 -1.59 -7.65 -25.21
C LYS A 115 -1.59 -8.80 -24.19
N HIS A 116 -1.89 -8.48 -22.92
CA HIS A 116 -2.02 -9.47 -21.84
C HIS A 116 -3.42 -10.07 -21.72
N GLY A 117 -4.33 -9.84 -22.68
CA GLY A 117 -5.70 -10.36 -22.66
C GLY A 117 -6.56 -9.82 -21.54
N ARG A 118 -6.25 -8.62 -21.03
CA ARG A 118 -7.00 -7.98 -19.95
C ARG A 118 -8.03 -7.02 -20.53
N THR A 119 -9.17 -6.90 -19.86
CA THR A 119 -10.33 -6.14 -20.36
C THR A 119 -10.53 -4.80 -19.69
N SER A 120 -9.81 -4.51 -18.60
CA SER A 120 -9.92 -3.23 -17.93
C SER A 120 -8.60 -2.78 -17.27
N LEU A 121 -8.46 -1.47 -17.13
CA LEU A 121 -7.45 -0.82 -16.28
C LEU A 121 -8.12 -0.32 -15.01
N THR A 122 -7.45 -0.50 -13.88
CA THR A 122 -7.86 0.07 -12.60
C THR A 122 -6.75 0.96 -12.04
N ALA A 123 -7.09 2.00 -11.32
CA ALA A 123 -6.14 2.90 -10.67
C ALA A 123 -6.73 3.44 -9.36
N THR A 124 -5.85 3.81 -8.45
CA THR A 124 -6.22 4.57 -7.25
C THR A 124 -5.81 6.02 -7.44
N VAL A 125 -6.74 6.93 -7.18
CA VAL A 125 -6.50 8.38 -7.22
C VAL A 125 -6.74 8.95 -5.84
N VAL A 126 -5.81 9.80 -5.39
CA VAL A 126 -5.96 10.54 -4.13
C VAL A 126 -6.80 11.78 -4.38
N GLU A 127 -7.84 11.96 -3.56
CA GLU A 127 -8.74 13.11 -3.60
C GLU A 127 -8.84 13.77 -2.22
N SER A 128 -9.19 15.06 -2.18
CA SER A 128 -9.43 15.78 -0.92
C SER A 128 -10.63 15.20 -0.17
N LEU A 129 -10.53 15.17 1.15
CA LEU A 129 -11.71 15.10 2.01
C LEU A 129 -12.40 16.46 2.04
N PRO A 130 -13.72 16.53 2.38
CA PRO A 130 -14.47 17.80 2.46
C PRO A 130 -13.79 18.84 3.36
N ASP A 131 -13.27 18.40 4.51
CA ASP A 131 -12.60 19.25 5.50
C ASP A 131 -11.09 18.97 5.59
N GLY A 132 -10.53 18.22 4.64
CA GLY A 132 -9.12 17.87 4.57
C GLY A 132 -8.26 18.87 3.79
N PRO A 133 -6.94 18.70 3.83
CA PRO A 133 -6.05 19.52 3.02
C PRO A 133 -6.31 19.31 1.53
N PRO A 134 -6.17 20.36 0.70
CA PRO A 134 -6.40 20.27 -0.74
C PRO A 134 -5.40 19.32 -1.39
N GLN A 135 -5.90 18.41 -2.24
CA GLN A 135 -5.12 17.51 -3.07
C GLN A 135 -5.10 18.03 -4.53
N ASP A 136 -4.09 17.62 -5.29
CA ASP A 136 -4.00 17.95 -6.72
C ASP A 136 -5.19 17.32 -7.48
N PRO A 137 -6.06 18.10 -8.13
CA PRO A 137 -7.19 17.55 -8.88
C PRO A 137 -6.78 16.95 -10.25
N ALA A 138 -5.54 17.16 -10.68
CA ALA A 138 -5.09 16.75 -12.00
C ALA A 138 -5.17 15.23 -12.24
N PRO A 139 -4.85 14.33 -11.27
CA PRO A 139 -4.99 12.89 -11.47
C PRO A 139 -6.42 12.45 -11.75
N ALA A 140 -7.41 12.96 -11.01
CA ALA A 140 -8.83 12.64 -11.24
C ALA A 140 -9.33 13.19 -12.59
N ALA A 141 -8.97 14.43 -12.91
CA ALA A 141 -9.28 15.03 -14.19
C ALA A 141 -8.65 14.28 -15.37
N PHE A 142 -7.42 13.79 -15.20
CA PHE A 142 -6.73 12.96 -16.19
C PHE A 142 -7.42 11.61 -16.37
N ALA A 143 -7.77 10.92 -15.28
CA ALA A 143 -8.50 9.66 -15.33
C ALA A 143 -9.82 9.82 -16.11
N ALA A 144 -10.63 10.84 -15.78
CA ALA A 144 -11.87 11.14 -16.50
C ALA A 144 -11.62 11.45 -17.98
N ALA A 145 -10.61 12.27 -18.31
CA ALA A 145 -10.27 12.66 -19.68
C ALA A 145 -9.74 11.49 -20.53
N THR A 146 -9.30 10.41 -19.91
CA THR A 146 -8.89 9.17 -20.58
C THR A 146 -9.98 8.11 -20.62
N GLY A 147 -11.20 8.45 -20.22
CA GLY A 147 -12.38 7.58 -20.30
C GLY A 147 -12.53 6.63 -19.11
N ALA A 148 -11.81 6.85 -18.01
CA ALA A 148 -12.04 6.13 -16.78
C ALA A 148 -13.23 6.73 -16.00
N HIS A 149 -13.86 5.92 -15.16
CA HIS A 149 -14.93 6.31 -14.25
C HIS A 149 -14.68 5.72 -12.87
N ARG A 150 -15.36 6.23 -11.85
CA ARG A 150 -15.28 5.68 -10.48
C ARG A 150 -15.87 4.28 -10.44
N SER A 151 -15.17 3.33 -9.83
CA SER A 151 -15.50 1.89 -9.89
C SER A 151 -16.71 1.48 -9.04
N GLY A 152 -17.25 2.36 -8.20
CA GLY A 152 -18.29 2.03 -7.22
C GLY A 152 -17.76 1.28 -5.98
N ILE A 153 -16.48 0.95 -5.91
CA ILE A 153 -15.85 0.42 -4.69
C ILE A 153 -15.78 1.56 -3.65
N PRO A 154 -16.16 1.32 -2.37
CA PRO A 154 -16.03 2.33 -1.32
C PRO A 154 -14.64 2.93 -1.29
N ALA A 155 -14.56 4.24 -1.16
CA ALA A 155 -13.27 4.92 -1.06
C ALA A 155 -12.52 4.50 0.22
N GLY A 156 -11.22 4.61 0.21
CA GLY A 156 -10.40 4.45 1.40
C GLY A 156 -10.20 5.80 2.09
N VAL A 157 -10.51 5.90 3.38
CA VAL A 157 -10.07 7.05 4.21
C VAL A 157 -8.63 6.80 4.62
N HIS A 158 -7.76 7.73 4.23
CA HIS A 158 -6.35 7.71 4.57
C HIS A 158 -6.14 8.60 5.81
N GLN A 159 -5.49 8.05 6.83
CA GLN A 159 -5.31 8.66 8.14
C GLN A 159 -3.84 8.66 8.52
N TRP A 160 -3.42 9.69 9.24
CA TRP A 160 -2.06 9.86 9.73
C TRP A 160 -2.03 10.01 11.26
N LEU A 161 -1.07 9.34 11.89
CA LEU A 161 -0.69 9.56 13.29
C LEU A 161 0.68 10.25 13.30
N ASP A 162 0.70 11.48 13.77
CA ASP A 162 1.91 12.29 13.95
C ASP A 162 2.34 12.21 15.42
N LEU A 163 3.40 11.43 15.68
CA LEU A 163 3.90 11.17 17.03
C LEU A 163 4.64 12.37 17.66
N ASP A 164 5.00 13.38 16.86
CA ASP A 164 5.55 14.63 17.40
C ASP A 164 4.44 15.54 17.94
N ARG A 165 3.20 15.34 17.52
CA ARG A 165 2.02 16.12 17.92
C ARG A 165 1.11 15.39 18.90
N HIS A 166 1.11 14.07 18.86
CA HIS A 166 0.24 13.23 19.67
C HIS A 166 0.98 12.01 20.19
N ASP A 167 0.89 11.77 21.50
CA ASP A 167 1.47 10.58 22.14
C ASP A 167 0.35 9.62 22.56
N PRO A 168 0.04 8.59 21.76
CA PRO A 168 -0.96 7.59 22.12
C PRO A 168 -0.58 6.75 23.34
N LEU A 169 0.70 6.76 23.71
CA LEU A 169 1.24 6.00 24.85
C LEU A 169 1.36 6.82 26.13
N ALA A 170 0.93 8.09 26.16
CA ALA A 170 0.96 8.93 27.36
C ALA A 170 0.23 8.31 28.57
N GLY A 171 -0.84 7.55 28.30
CA GLY A 171 -1.57 6.77 29.33
C GLY A 171 -1.01 5.37 29.58
N GLY A 172 0.10 4.99 28.93
CA GLY A 172 0.66 3.64 28.94
C GLY A 172 -0.14 2.64 28.11
N VAL A 173 0.40 1.43 27.99
CA VAL A 173 -0.33 0.32 27.37
C VAL A 173 -1.32 -0.25 28.38
N PRO A 174 -2.60 -0.39 28.04
CA PRO A 174 -3.59 -0.97 28.96
C PRO A 174 -3.19 -2.36 29.44
N ALA A 175 -3.61 -2.73 30.65
CA ALA A 175 -3.43 -4.08 31.15
C ALA A 175 -4.12 -5.10 30.24
N THR A 176 -3.44 -6.21 29.97
CA THR A 176 -4.04 -7.31 29.20
C THR A 176 -5.21 -7.89 30.01
N PRO A 177 -6.42 -8.02 29.43
CA PRO A 177 -7.56 -8.59 30.13
C PRO A 177 -7.29 -10.02 30.62
N ASP A 178 -7.95 -10.42 31.71
CA ASP A 178 -7.86 -11.78 32.22
C ASP A 178 -8.23 -12.80 31.13
N GLY A 179 -7.53 -13.91 31.13
CA GLY A 179 -7.70 -14.95 30.10
C GLY A 179 -6.92 -14.73 28.81
N TYR A 180 -6.21 -13.61 28.67
CA TYR A 180 -5.40 -13.31 27.49
C TYR A 180 -3.92 -13.12 27.84
N SER A 181 -3.05 -13.23 26.82
CA SER A 181 -1.63 -12.87 26.87
C SER A 181 -1.20 -12.27 25.54
N LEU A 182 -0.26 -11.33 25.59
CA LEU A 182 0.34 -10.73 24.39
C LEU A 182 1.57 -11.52 23.95
N VAL A 183 1.76 -11.59 22.62
CA VAL A 183 2.95 -12.12 21.97
C VAL A 183 3.40 -11.11 20.90
N THR A 184 4.71 -11.03 20.64
CA THR A 184 5.26 -10.11 19.64
C THR A 184 6.23 -10.84 18.73
N TRP A 185 6.29 -10.43 17.46
CA TRP A 185 7.27 -10.95 16.50
C TRP A 185 7.65 -9.90 15.46
N GLY A 186 8.75 -10.15 14.76
CA GLY A 186 9.28 -9.27 13.72
C GLY A 186 8.69 -9.53 12.35
N THR A 187 9.50 -9.33 11.31
CA THR A 187 9.09 -9.38 9.89
C THR A 187 8.58 -10.74 9.46
N VAL A 188 9.15 -11.81 10.03
CA VAL A 188 8.75 -13.19 9.72
C VAL A 188 7.89 -13.72 10.85
N THR A 189 6.68 -14.17 10.51
CA THR A 189 5.75 -14.77 11.47
C THR A 189 6.28 -16.14 11.91
N PRO A 190 6.38 -16.44 13.23
CA PRO A 190 6.71 -17.78 13.71
C PRO A 190 5.77 -18.84 13.14
N ASP A 191 6.28 -20.04 12.88
CA ASP A 191 5.51 -21.12 12.24
C ASP A 191 4.22 -21.45 13.01
N GLU A 192 4.28 -21.38 14.34
CA GLU A 192 3.13 -21.60 15.23
C GLU A 192 2.00 -20.58 15.04
N TYR A 193 2.28 -19.39 14.48
CA TYR A 193 1.29 -18.35 14.22
C TYR A 193 0.91 -18.20 12.74
N ALA A 194 1.59 -18.86 11.80
CA ALA A 194 1.33 -18.69 10.37
C ALA A 194 -0.12 -19.06 9.99
N VAL A 195 -0.57 -20.24 10.37
CA VAL A 195 -1.95 -20.69 10.14
C VAL A 195 -2.96 -19.91 10.99
N PRO A 196 -2.74 -19.68 12.30
CA PRO A 196 -3.61 -18.80 13.09
C PRO A 196 -3.80 -17.38 12.53
N VAL A 197 -2.75 -16.74 12.03
CA VAL A 197 -2.84 -15.42 11.36
C VAL A 197 -3.72 -15.54 10.11
N SER A 198 -3.46 -16.53 9.25
CA SER A 198 -4.25 -16.77 8.05
C SER A 198 -5.74 -16.99 8.37
N ARG A 199 -6.04 -17.72 9.43
CA ARG A 199 -7.42 -17.95 9.90
C ARG A 199 -8.10 -16.65 10.34
N LEU A 200 -7.38 -15.79 11.06
CA LEU A 200 -7.89 -14.48 11.45
C LEU A 200 -8.18 -13.58 10.24
N GLU A 201 -7.32 -13.58 9.23
CA GLU A 201 -7.54 -12.83 7.99
C GLU A 201 -8.76 -13.33 7.22
N LEU A 202 -8.97 -14.64 7.15
CA LEU A 202 -10.17 -15.23 6.57
C LEU A 202 -11.44 -14.84 7.32
N SER A 203 -11.37 -14.66 8.64
CA SER A 203 -12.52 -14.31 9.48
C SER A 203 -13.02 -12.88 9.29
N LEU A 204 -12.33 -12.05 8.51
CA LEU A 204 -12.81 -10.71 8.10
C LEU A 204 -13.99 -10.82 7.12
N GLY A 205 -14.14 -11.93 6.38
CA GLY A 205 -15.35 -12.28 5.68
C GLY A 205 -16.30 -13.07 6.58
N ASP A 206 -17.61 -12.94 6.40
CA ASP A 206 -18.60 -13.65 7.19
C ASP A 206 -18.71 -15.17 6.86
N ALA A 207 -17.91 -15.65 5.91
CA ALA A 207 -17.88 -17.08 5.52
C ALA A 207 -17.08 -17.91 6.51
N PRO A 208 -17.49 -19.19 6.78
CA PRO A 208 -16.69 -20.12 7.56
C PRO A 208 -15.31 -20.32 6.91
N ALA A 209 -14.25 -20.35 7.74
CA ALA A 209 -12.91 -20.63 7.26
C ALA A 209 -12.81 -22.09 6.76
N ASP A 210 -12.32 -22.27 5.54
CA ASP A 210 -11.99 -23.57 4.97
C ASP A 210 -10.52 -23.89 5.31
N PRO A 211 -10.21 -25.00 5.98
CA PRO A 211 -8.84 -25.38 6.33
C PRO A 211 -7.88 -25.43 5.12
N ALA A 212 -8.35 -25.85 3.96
CA ALA A 212 -7.53 -25.85 2.74
C ALA A 212 -7.13 -24.42 2.30
N GLN A 213 -7.98 -23.45 2.53
CA GLN A 213 -7.68 -22.04 2.26
C GLN A 213 -6.72 -21.44 3.30
N GLU A 214 -6.74 -21.92 4.54
CA GLU A 214 -5.79 -21.46 5.58
C GLU A 214 -4.35 -21.76 5.20
N ASP A 215 -4.06 -22.99 4.77
CA ASP A 215 -2.70 -23.40 4.35
C ASP A 215 -2.23 -22.65 3.11
N VAL A 216 -3.09 -22.47 2.11
CA VAL A 216 -2.81 -21.70 0.90
C VAL A 216 -2.47 -20.25 1.26
N ARG A 217 -3.26 -19.62 2.14
CA ARG A 217 -3.01 -18.24 2.58
C ARG A 217 -1.78 -18.12 3.46
N ALA A 218 -1.49 -19.10 4.31
CA ALA A 218 -0.25 -19.12 5.09
C ALA A 218 0.98 -19.18 4.16
N SER A 219 0.94 -20.00 3.12
CA SER A 219 1.98 -20.04 2.08
C SER A 219 2.10 -18.69 1.35
N TYR A 220 0.98 -18.09 0.98
CA TYR A 220 0.94 -16.77 0.35
C TYR A 220 1.53 -15.67 1.25
N ALA A 221 1.21 -15.69 2.56
CA ALA A 221 1.78 -14.79 3.54
C ALA A 221 3.31 -14.92 3.64
N ARG A 222 3.85 -16.16 3.59
CA ARG A 222 5.30 -16.40 3.54
C ARG A 222 5.97 -15.79 2.30
N GLN A 223 5.32 -15.87 1.15
CA GLN A 223 5.81 -15.23 -0.07
C GLN A 223 5.81 -13.70 0.07
N PHE A 224 4.77 -13.10 0.69
CA PHE A 224 4.75 -11.67 1.02
C PHE A 224 5.86 -11.26 1.99
N GLU A 225 6.15 -12.08 2.99
CA GLU A 225 7.26 -11.84 3.92
C GLU A 225 8.60 -11.83 3.18
N THR A 226 8.83 -12.81 2.31
CA THR A 226 10.02 -12.88 1.47
C THR A 226 10.16 -11.65 0.57
N MET A 227 9.08 -11.23 -0.07
CA MET A 227 9.03 -10.00 -0.86
C MET A 227 9.37 -8.76 -0.01
N ARG A 228 8.78 -8.63 1.18
CA ARG A 228 9.04 -7.50 2.09
C ARG A 228 10.52 -7.43 2.48
N VAL A 229 11.11 -8.56 2.86
CA VAL A 229 12.54 -8.64 3.19
C VAL A 229 13.40 -8.24 1.99
N GLY A 230 13.11 -8.79 0.81
CA GLY A 230 13.82 -8.46 -0.42
C GLY A 230 13.74 -6.98 -0.81
N ARG A 231 12.64 -6.32 -0.49
CA ARG A 231 12.44 -4.87 -0.67
C ARG A 231 13.04 -4.00 0.44
N GLY A 232 13.77 -4.57 1.39
CA GLY A 232 14.28 -3.82 2.54
C GLY A 232 13.18 -3.31 3.47
N ARG A 233 12.08 -4.03 3.60
CA ARG A 233 11.00 -3.72 4.55
C ARG A 233 11.12 -4.56 5.81
N ARG A 234 10.78 -3.96 6.94
CA ARG A 234 10.62 -4.62 8.24
C ARG A 234 9.17 -4.50 8.69
N ALA A 235 8.72 -5.49 9.45
CA ALA A 235 7.42 -5.45 10.08
C ALA A 235 7.52 -5.84 11.55
N HIS A 236 6.62 -5.31 12.36
CA HIS A 236 6.49 -5.56 13.79
C HIS A 236 5.05 -5.93 14.06
N HIS A 237 4.84 -7.05 14.72
CA HIS A 237 3.53 -7.61 14.98
C HIS A 237 3.31 -7.78 16.48
N THR A 238 2.07 -7.60 16.89
CA THR A 238 1.60 -7.99 18.22
C THR A 238 0.34 -8.83 18.06
N GLY A 239 0.34 -9.99 18.67
CA GLY A 239 -0.80 -10.90 18.77
C GLY A 239 -1.33 -10.97 20.18
N VAL A 240 -2.60 -11.33 20.31
CA VAL A 240 -3.25 -11.66 21.58
C VAL A 240 -3.70 -13.12 21.54
N VAL A 241 -3.24 -13.90 22.52
CA VAL A 241 -3.55 -15.34 22.65
C VAL A 241 -4.56 -15.50 23.78
N HIS A 242 -5.63 -16.27 23.53
CA HIS A 242 -6.58 -16.70 24.54
C HIS A 242 -6.00 -17.88 25.32
N ARG A 243 -5.71 -17.68 26.62
CA ARG A 243 -4.93 -18.63 27.43
C ARG A 243 -5.60 -20.00 27.59
N ALA A 244 -6.93 -20.04 27.69
CA ALA A 244 -7.65 -21.28 27.91
C ALA A 244 -7.60 -22.23 26.70
N THR A 245 -7.52 -21.69 25.48
CA THR A 245 -7.50 -22.47 24.23
C THR A 245 -6.15 -22.49 23.55
N GLY A 246 -5.22 -21.59 23.92
CA GLY A 246 -3.95 -21.38 23.23
C GLY A 246 -4.11 -20.74 21.84
N THR A 247 -5.31 -20.32 21.44
CA THR A 247 -5.58 -19.78 20.10
C THR A 247 -5.24 -18.31 20.00
N LEU A 248 -4.74 -17.87 18.84
CA LEU A 248 -4.56 -16.47 18.52
C LEU A 248 -5.94 -15.81 18.33
N ALA A 249 -6.33 -14.94 19.25
CA ALA A 249 -7.62 -14.25 19.25
C ALA A 249 -7.62 -12.97 18.40
N GLY A 250 -6.46 -12.44 18.08
CA GLY A 250 -6.30 -11.24 17.25
C GLY A 250 -4.84 -10.88 17.06
N TYR A 251 -4.57 -10.03 16.08
CA TYR A 251 -3.23 -9.47 15.87
C TYR A 251 -3.29 -8.12 15.15
N THR A 252 -2.16 -7.40 15.19
CA THR A 252 -1.93 -6.17 14.44
C THR A 252 -0.51 -6.11 13.93
N SER A 253 -0.26 -5.31 12.92
CA SER A 253 1.07 -5.12 12.36
C SER A 253 1.37 -3.66 12.02
N VAL A 254 2.64 -3.28 12.13
CA VAL A 254 3.20 -2.05 11.58
C VAL A 254 4.41 -2.42 10.75
N SER A 255 4.53 -1.85 9.57
CA SER A 255 5.68 -2.08 8.68
C SER A 255 6.34 -0.76 8.29
N LYS A 256 7.62 -0.83 7.95
CA LYS A 256 8.38 0.33 7.47
C LYS A 256 9.46 -0.09 6.48
N THR A 257 9.95 0.86 5.71
CA THR A 257 11.12 0.69 4.84
C THR A 257 12.40 1.03 5.62
N THR A 258 13.51 0.38 5.31
CA THR A 258 14.80 0.64 5.97
C THR A 258 15.40 1.98 5.60
N GLY A 259 15.08 2.50 4.40
CA GLY A 259 15.59 3.77 3.90
C GLY A 259 14.84 5.01 4.40
N ASN A 260 13.72 4.86 5.09
CA ASN A 260 12.98 5.97 5.70
C ASN A 260 12.74 5.71 7.20
N PRO A 261 13.61 6.26 8.07
CA PRO A 261 13.52 5.97 9.52
C PRO A 261 12.28 6.57 10.19
N ALA A 262 11.76 7.67 9.67
CA ALA A 262 10.69 8.42 10.33
C ALA A 262 9.28 7.92 10.00
N TYR A 263 9.14 7.06 8.98
CA TYR A 263 7.85 6.71 8.39
C TYR A 263 7.51 5.24 8.54
N ALA A 264 6.26 4.94 8.92
CA ALA A 264 5.75 3.58 9.03
C ALA A 264 4.31 3.47 8.51
N LEU A 265 3.90 2.26 8.21
CA LEU A 265 2.57 1.88 7.73
C LEU A 265 1.89 1.01 8.78
N GLN A 266 0.76 1.44 9.30
CA GLN A 266 -0.12 0.58 10.08
C GLN A 266 -0.77 -0.41 9.12
N GLY A 267 -0.49 -1.66 9.32
CA GLY A 267 -1.10 -2.76 8.58
C GLY A 267 -2.42 -3.20 9.22
N MET A 268 -2.74 -4.47 8.98
CA MET A 268 -3.98 -5.07 9.45
C MET A 268 -4.10 -5.03 10.97
N THR A 269 -5.33 -4.84 11.45
CA THR A 269 -5.73 -5.07 12.83
C THR A 269 -6.99 -5.91 12.80
N VAL A 270 -6.92 -7.12 13.32
CA VAL A 270 -8.05 -8.05 13.34
C VAL A 270 -8.22 -8.67 14.72
N VAL A 271 -9.48 -8.80 15.15
CA VAL A 271 -9.87 -9.54 16.35
C VAL A 271 -10.98 -10.50 15.95
N HIS A 272 -10.78 -11.80 16.27
CA HIS A 272 -11.77 -12.82 15.98
C HIS A 272 -13.11 -12.48 16.62
N ARG A 273 -14.21 -12.72 15.91
CA ARG A 273 -15.57 -12.33 16.33
C ARG A 273 -15.93 -12.75 17.75
N ASP A 274 -15.52 -13.94 18.17
CA ASP A 274 -15.84 -14.51 19.50
C ASP A 274 -15.06 -13.84 20.64
N HIS A 275 -14.06 -13.02 20.29
CA HIS A 275 -13.22 -12.28 21.24
C HIS A 275 -13.40 -10.75 21.12
N ARG A 276 -14.38 -10.29 20.35
CA ARG A 276 -14.74 -8.85 20.28
C ARG A 276 -15.40 -8.39 21.59
N GLY A 277 -15.47 -7.09 21.82
CA GLY A 277 -16.04 -6.51 23.04
C GLY A 277 -15.08 -6.40 24.22
N HIS A 278 -13.89 -7.02 24.15
CA HIS A 278 -12.87 -6.98 25.21
C HIS A 278 -11.81 -5.87 25.03
N ARG A 279 -12.04 -4.89 24.14
CA ARG A 279 -11.10 -3.80 23.78
C ARG A 279 -9.75 -4.28 23.26
N LEU A 280 -9.66 -5.51 22.75
CA LEU A 280 -8.42 -6.12 22.26
C LEU A 280 -7.82 -5.37 21.07
N GLY A 281 -8.65 -4.77 20.21
CA GLY A 281 -8.16 -3.98 19.07
C GLY A 281 -7.29 -2.80 19.49
N LEU A 282 -7.74 -2.02 20.48
CA LEU A 282 -6.97 -0.89 21.02
C LEU A 282 -5.72 -1.36 21.75
N LEU A 283 -5.86 -2.40 22.60
CA LEU A 283 -4.71 -3.02 23.30
C LEU A 283 -3.63 -3.46 22.29
N LEU A 284 -4.02 -4.18 21.24
CA LEU A 284 -3.12 -4.66 20.20
C LEU A 284 -2.35 -3.50 19.55
N LYS A 285 -3.05 -2.45 19.12
CA LYS A 285 -2.42 -1.31 18.44
C LYS A 285 -1.48 -0.54 19.37
N LEU A 286 -1.88 -0.27 20.63
CA LEU A 286 -1.02 0.43 21.58
C LEU A 286 0.20 -0.42 22.00
N ALA A 287 0.01 -1.72 22.26
CA ALA A 287 1.11 -2.62 22.56
C ALA A 287 2.08 -2.75 21.39
N ASN A 288 1.55 -2.81 20.15
CA ASN A 288 2.39 -2.87 18.95
C ASN A 288 3.12 -1.55 18.72
N LEU A 289 2.49 -0.41 18.93
CA LEU A 289 3.16 0.89 18.86
C LEU A 289 4.33 0.97 19.85
N ALA A 290 4.14 0.54 21.11
CA ALA A 290 5.20 0.48 22.10
C ALA A 290 6.33 -0.49 21.66
N TYR A 291 5.98 -1.62 21.04
CA TYR A 291 6.94 -2.57 20.48
C TYR A 291 7.72 -1.95 19.32
N VAL A 292 7.02 -1.28 18.37
CA VAL A 292 7.63 -0.58 17.24
C VAL A 292 8.62 0.48 17.71
N LEU A 293 8.21 1.39 18.60
CA LEU A 293 9.06 2.51 19.03
C LEU A 293 10.30 2.05 19.81
N ARG A 294 10.24 0.88 20.46
CA ARG A 294 11.41 0.27 21.09
C ARG A 294 12.44 -0.20 20.07
N HIS A 295 12.01 -0.73 18.92
CA HIS A 295 12.90 -1.30 17.89
C HIS A 295 13.22 -0.31 16.78
N GLU A 296 12.35 0.66 16.54
CA GLU A 296 12.44 1.67 15.50
C GLU A 296 12.21 3.07 16.12
N PRO A 297 13.12 3.56 16.98
CA PRO A 297 12.92 4.80 17.76
C PRO A 297 12.88 6.06 16.86
N GLY A 298 13.23 5.94 15.58
CA GLY A 298 13.14 7.02 14.60
C GLY A 298 11.74 7.26 14.04
N VAL A 299 10.77 6.36 14.24
CA VAL A 299 9.41 6.51 13.71
C VAL A 299 8.73 7.72 14.34
N ARG A 300 8.17 8.59 13.48
CA ARG A 300 7.45 9.82 13.85
C ARG A 300 6.07 9.90 13.20
N LEU A 301 5.90 9.25 12.06
CA LEU A 301 4.69 9.34 11.27
C LEU A 301 4.23 7.95 10.86
N ILE A 302 2.97 7.63 11.18
CA ILE A 302 2.35 6.34 10.83
C ILE A 302 1.12 6.63 10.00
N GLU A 303 1.05 6.05 8.81
CA GLU A 303 -0.15 6.14 7.97
C GLU A 303 -0.96 4.85 8.01
N THR A 304 -2.23 4.97 7.71
CA THR A 304 -3.15 3.85 7.47
C THR A 304 -4.24 4.25 6.49
N ALA A 305 -4.84 3.28 5.83
CA ALA A 305 -6.03 3.50 5.03
C ALA A 305 -7.07 2.41 5.32
N ASN A 306 -8.32 2.82 5.40
CA ASN A 306 -9.45 1.92 5.65
C ASN A 306 -10.62 2.30 4.76
N ALA A 307 -11.43 1.32 4.35
CA ALA A 307 -12.67 1.62 3.65
C ALA A 307 -13.52 2.61 4.45
N GLU A 308 -14.12 3.58 3.78
CA GLU A 308 -14.88 4.67 4.43
C GLU A 308 -16.10 4.17 5.22
N ASP A 309 -16.58 2.99 4.92
CA ASP A 309 -17.67 2.29 5.63
C ASP A 309 -17.19 1.43 6.81
N ASN A 310 -15.88 1.29 7.01
CA ASN A 310 -15.31 0.56 8.15
C ASN A 310 -15.23 1.45 9.40
N HIS A 311 -16.39 1.95 9.84
CA HIS A 311 -16.50 2.85 11.00
C HIS A 311 -15.82 2.34 12.28
N PRO A 312 -15.88 1.01 12.63
CA PRO A 312 -15.23 0.53 13.85
C PRO A 312 -13.71 0.72 13.85
N VAL A 313 -13.04 0.50 12.72
CA VAL A 313 -11.58 0.65 12.62
C VAL A 313 -11.21 2.13 12.54
N ILE A 314 -12.00 2.95 11.83
CA ILE A 314 -11.79 4.40 11.77
C ILE A 314 -11.88 5.00 13.18
N ALA A 315 -12.93 4.69 13.94
CA ALA A 315 -13.08 5.16 15.33
C ALA A 315 -11.95 4.68 16.24
N LEU A 316 -11.46 3.44 16.04
CA LEU A 316 -10.31 2.92 16.77
C LEU A 316 -9.03 3.72 16.46
N ASN A 317 -8.82 4.08 15.20
CA ASN A 317 -7.69 4.91 14.80
C ASN A 317 -7.78 6.32 15.39
N GLU A 318 -8.96 6.95 15.30
CA GLU A 318 -9.22 8.27 15.89
C GLU A 318 -8.96 8.29 17.41
N ALA A 319 -9.37 7.23 18.12
CA ALA A 319 -9.09 7.08 19.56
C ALA A 319 -7.59 6.98 19.88
N MET A 320 -6.75 6.66 18.88
CA MET A 320 -5.28 6.67 18.98
C MET A 320 -4.66 7.99 18.49
N GLY A 321 -5.47 8.95 18.03
CA GLY A 321 -5.00 10.22 17.49
C GLY A 321 -4.62 10.19 16.02
N PHE A 322 -5.05 9.19 15.25
CA PHE A 322 -4.99 9.26 13.80
C PHE A 322 -5.99 10.30 13.30
N GLU A 323 -5.53 11.19 12.44
CA GLU A 323 -6.35 12.23 11.81
C GLU A 323 -6.63 11.86 10.35
N PRO A 324 -7.88 11.95 9.86
CA PRO A 324 -8.20 11.82 8.43
C PRO A 324 -7.45 12.89 7.62
N TYR A 325 -6.90 12.50 6.48
CA TYR A 325 -6.05 13.38 5.67
C TYR A 325 -6.55 13.53 4.24
N ASP A 326 -6.76 12.43 3.54
CA ASP A 326 -7.28 12.36 2.18
C ASP A 326 -8.08 11.08 1.98
N ARG A 327 -8.55 10.88 0.75
CA ARG A 327 -9.28 9.68 0.38
C ARG A 327 -8.73 9.05 -0.88
N TRP A 328 -8.70 7.75 -0.92
CA TRP A 328 -8.33 6.95 -2.07
C TRP A 328 -9.57 6.52 -2.83
N VAL A 329 -9.71 7.00 -4.06
CA VAL A 329 -10.85 6.70 -4.93
C VAL A 329 -10.40 5.75 -6.02
N PHE A 330 -11.16 4.68 -6.21
CA PHE A 330 -10.86 3.65 -7.21
C PHE A 330 -11.53 4.00 -8.53
N TRP A 331 -10.72 4.03 -9.57
CA TRP A 331 -11.13 4.31 -10.94
C TRP A 331 -10.95 3.08 -11.81
N THR A 332 -11.84 2.90 -12.78
CA THR A 332 -11.76 1.82 -13.77
C THR A 332 -12.01 2.36 -15.17
N ARG A 333 -11.36 1.73 -16.14
CA ARG A 333 -11.58 1.96 -17.56
C ARG A 333 -11.65 0.64 -18.28
N ASP A 334 -12.69 0.41 -19.06
CA ASP A 334 -12.79 -0.72 -19.98
C ASP A 334 -11.88 -0.47 -21.18
N VAL A 335 -11.07 -1.47 -21.54
CA VAL A 335 -10.14 -1.37 -22.66
C VAL A 335 -10.59 -2.22 -23.87
N GLY A 336 -11.70 -2.96 -23.74
CA GLY A 336 -12.21 -3.88 -24.75
C GLY A 336 -11.34 -5.13 -24.87
N SER A 337 -11.92 -6.21 -25.40
CA SER A 337 -11.15 -7.35 -25.87
C SER A 337 -10.39 -6.96 -27.14
N SER A 338 -9.18 -7.49 -27.33
CA SER A 338 -8.56 -7.51 -28.66
C SER A 338 -9.44 -8.40 -29.55
N ASP A 339 -10.03 -7.84 -30.60
CA ASP A 339 -10.67 -8.62 -31.66
C ASP A 339 -9.63 -9.48 -32.37
#